data_5139d5bb46e8ed20f20b9cedbc634f28
#
_entry.id   5139d5bb46e8ed20f20b9cedbc634f28
#
_cell.length_a   1.000
_cell.length_b   1.000
_cell.length_c   1.000
_cell.angle_alpha   90.00
_cell.angle_beta   90.00
_cell.angle_gamma   90.00
#
_symmetry.space_group_name_H-M   'P 1'
#
loop_
_entity.id
_entity.type
_entity.pdbx_description
1 polymer ?
#
loop_
_entity_poly.entity_id
_entity_poly.type
_entity_poly.pdbx_seq_one_letter_code
_entity_poly.pdbx_strand_id
1 'polypeptide(L)'
;GSDSELSAKDLTPNEPMAVFITKQDYIKRISLDSFRRQRRNTRGVTGVKTRDEDDLQHFFAANMHDRLLVFTNRGQIFPLEVMDLPEGGRTARGLALVNLLQLRPEETVTTVIPVSSFDPDSYLIMLTHQAYIKKVQMSEFANIRKTGIIAITLNEGDELGWVRPSAGKSDIIIGTGDGMCIRYSEEELRP
;
A
#
# COMPACT_ATOMS: atom_id res chain seq x y z
N GLY A 1 -3.45 -40.79 -5.58
CA GLY A 1 -4.37 -39.70 -5.71
C GLY A 1 -3.85 -38.55 -4.89
N SER A 2 -3.30 -37.52 -5.54
CA SER A 2 -2.96 -36.27 -4.87
C SER A 2 -4.24 -35.48 -4.72
N ASP A 3 -4.86 -35.53 -3.55
CA ASP A 3 -5.83 -34.52 -3.16
C ASP A 3 -5.08 -33.20 -3.04
N SER A 4 -5.14 -32.41 -4.11
CA SER A 4 -4.69 -31.03 -4.05
C SER A 4 -5.65 -30.29 -3.12
N GLU A 5 -5.21 -30.01 -1.90
CA GLU A 5 -5.96 -29.13 -1.01
C GLU A 5 -6.17 -27.80 -1.72
N LEU A 6 -7.45 -27.45 -1.97
CA LEU A 6 -7.81 -26.17 -2.53
C LEU A 6 -7.38 -25.08 -1.55
N SER A 7 -6.60 -24.12 -2.04
CA SER A 7 -6.19 -22.98 -1.22
C SER A 7 -7.39 -22.05 -0.95
N ALA A 8 -7.33 -21.23 0.08
CA ALA A 8 -8.36 -20.22 0.36
C ALA A 8 -8.58 -19.27 -0.84
N LYS A 9 -7.53 -19.00 -1.63
CA LYS A 9 -7.61 -18.22 -2.87
C LYS A 9 -8.44 -18.91 -3.95
N ASP A 10 -8.35 -20.24 -4.05
CA ASP A 10 -9.11 -21.02 -5.04
C ASP A 10 -10.61 -20.99 -4.77
N LEU A 11 -11.00 -20.84 -3.50
CA LEU A 11 -12.38 -20.81 -3.03
C LEU A 11 -13.00 -19.41 -3.02
N THR A 12 -12.20 -18.36 -3.13
CA THR A 12 -12.64 -16.98 -3.04
C THR A 12 -12.55 -16.31 -4.41
N PRO A 13 -13.63 -15.70 -4.92
CA PRO A 13 -13.56 -14.94 -6.17
C PRO A 13 -12.57 -13.79 -6.09
N ASN A 14 -11.80 -13.59 -7.16
CA ASN A 14 -10.88 -12.46 -7.27
C ASN A 14 -11.62 -11.23 -7.77
N GLU A 15 -12.32 -10.55 -6.89
CA GLU A 15 -13.10 -9.36 -7.21
C GLU A 15 -12.39 -8.07 -6.82
N PRO A 16 -12.69 -6.95 -7.51
CA PRO A 16 -12.16 -5.64 -7.13
C PRO A 16 -12.69 -5.18 -5.78
N MET A 17 -11.78 -4.72 -4.93
CA MET A 17 -12.06 -4.21 -3.60
C MET A 17 -11.59 -2.76 -3.47
N ALA A 18 -12.27 -1.98 -2.64
CA ALA A 18 -11.78 -0.71 -2.15
C ALA A 18 -11.17 -0.92 -0.76
N VAL A 19 -9.95 -0.44 -0.56
CA VAL A 19 -9.23 -0.53 0.71
C VAL A 19 -9.09 0.86 1.31
N PHE A 20 -9.39 0.97 2.59
CA PHE A 20 -9.36 2.22 3.36
C PHE A 20 -8.41 2.09 4.53
N ILE A 21 -7.54 3.07 4.70
CA ILE A 21 -6.74 3.23 5.92
C ILE A 21 -7.01 4.61 6.48
N THR A 22 -7.43 4.66 7.75
CA THR A 22 -7.74 5.92 8.43
C THR A 22 -6.48 6.55 9.03
N LYS A 23 -6.58 7.82 9.41
CA LYS A 23 -5.49 8.54 10.12
C LYS A 23 -5.16 7.92 11.48
N GLN A 24 -6.08 7.17 12.06
CA GLN A 24 -5.87 6.43 13.30
C GLN A 24 -5.33 5.02 13.08
N ASP A 25 -4.90 4.69 11.85
CA ASP A 25 -4.33 3.41 11.45
C ASP A 25 -5.28 2.21 11.59
N TYR A 26 -6.55 2.40 11.22
CA TYR A 26 -7.52 1.32 11.03
C TYR A 26 -7.65 1.00 9.55
N ILE A 27 -7.70 -0.29 9.23
CA ILE A 27 -7.82 -0.77 7.86
C ILE A 27 -9.09 -1.61 7.68
N LYS A 28 -9.76 -1.42 6.55
CA LYS A 28 -10.91 -2.23 6.12
C LYS A 28 -10.96 -2.33 4.60
N ARG A 29 -11.71 -3.31 4.11
CA ARG A 29 -12.04 -3.45 2.70
C ARG A 29 -13.55 -3.51 2.48
N ILE A 30 -13.98 -3.10 1.31
CA ILE A 30 -15.35 -3.25 0.83
C ILE A 30 -15.31 -3.58 -0.66
N SER A 31 -16.28 -4.37 -1.13
CA SER A 31 -16.42 -4.59 -2.56
C SER A 31 -16.55 -3.25 -3.30
N LEU A 32 -15.83 -3.11 -4.42
CA LEU A 32 -15.83 -1.87 -5.19
C LEU A 32 -17.23 -1.54 -5.74
N ASP A 33 -18.01 -2.56 -6.09
CA ASP A 33 -19.39 -2.38 -6.53
C ASP A 33 -20.29 -1.84 -5.42
N SER A 34 -20.15 -2.35 -4.20
CA SER A 34 -20.88 -1.85 -3.03
C SER A 34 -20.50 -0.40 -2.71
N PHE A 35 -19.21 -0.08 -2.79
CA PHE A 35 -18.72 1.28 -2.60
C PHE A 35 -19.31 2.26 -3.63
N ARG A 36 -19.31 1.89 -4.90
CA ARG A 36 -19.88 2.71 -5.99
C ARG A 36 -21.38 2.91 -5.83
N ARG A 37 -22.12 1.89 -5.40
CA ARG A 37 -23.55 1.99 -5.12
C ARG A 37 -23.83 2.93 -3.97
N GLN A 38 -23.07 2.86 -2.90
CA GLN A 38 -23.21 3.76 -1.76
C GLN A 38 -22.96 5.22 -2.16
N ARG A 39 -21.97 5.48 -2.99
CA ARG A 39 -21.68 6.84 -3.49
C ARG A 39 -22.75 7.39 -4.39
N ARG A 40 -23.40 6.58 -5.21
CA ARG A 40 -24.51 7.03 -6.04
C ARG A 40 -25.72 7.45 -5.20
N ASN A 41 -26.01 6.72 -4.15
CA ASN A 41 -27.14 7.01 -3.27
C ASN A 41 -26.91 8.28 -2.44
N THR A 42 -25.67 8.68 -2.20
CA THR A 42 -25.34 9.89 -1.41
C THR A 42 -25.23 11.15 -2.25
N ARG A 43 -25.16 11.07 -3.56
CA ARG A 43 -25.16 12.25 -4.46
C ARG A 43 -26.43 13.10 -4.39
N GLY A 44 -27.54 12.55 -3.89
CA GLY A 44 -28.79 13.30 -3.66
C GLY A 44 -28.83 14.08 -2.34
N VAL A 45 -27.84 13.93 -1.48
CA VAL A 45 -27.76 14.61 -0.18
C VAL A 45 -26.60 15.59 -0.23
N THR A 46 -26.88 16.83 -0.65
CA THR A 46 -25.92 17.91 -0.64
C THR A 46 -25.51 18.27 0.80
N GLY A 47 -24.21 18.21 1.10
CA GLY A 47 -23.64 18.83 2.29
C GLY A 47 -23.33 17.92 3.48
N VAL A 48 -23.63 16.62 3.42
CA VAL A 48 -23.20 15.70 4.48
C VAL A 48 -21.89 15.03 4.04
N LYS A 49 -20.78 15.63 4.42
CA LYS A 49 -19.50 14.91 4.43
C LYS A 49 -19.65 13.77 5.42
N THR A 50 -19.50 12.54 4.95
CA THR A 50 -19.48 11.39 5.84
C THR A 50 -18.21 11.45 6.68
N ARG A 51 -18.34 11.14 7.97
CA ARG A 51 -17.24 11.13 8.95
C ARG A 51 -16.05 10.29 8.47
N ASP A 52 -16.28 9.31 7.60
CA ASP A 52 -15.29 8.41 7.05
C ASP A 52 -14.40 9.08 5.99
N GLU A 53 -14.89 10.09 5.26
CA GLU A 53 -14.11 10.78 4.23
C GLU A 53 -13.09 11.76 4.82
N ASP A 54 -13.36 12.30 6.01
CA ASP A 54 -12.49 13.28 6.68
C ASP A 54 -11.31 12.59 7.41
N ASP A 55 -11.41 11.28 7.69
CA ASP A 55 -10.42 10.52 8.45
C ASP A 55 -9.56 9.56 7.58
N LEU A 56 -9.72 9.60 6.26
CA LEU A 56 -8.94 8.74 5.36
C LEU A 56 -7.51 9.26 5.19
N GLN A 57 -6.55 8.36 5.39
CA GLN A 57 -5.15 8.59 5.06
C GLN A 57 -4.76 7.93 3.73
N HIS A 58 -5.23 6.71 3.50
CA HIS A 58 -5.02 5.97 2.26
C HIS A 58 -6.33 5.39 1.76
N PHE A 59 -6.54 5.53 0.47
CA PHE A 59 -7.67 4.95 -0.24
C PHE A 59 -7.21 4.46 -1.60
N PHE A 60 -7.42 3.18 -1.90
CA PHE A 60 -7.00 2.61 -3.17
C PHE A 60 -7.82 1.38 -3.53
N ALA A 61 -7.79 1.03 -4.81
CA ALA A 61 -8.38 -0.20 -5.32
C ALA A 61 -7.35 -1.33 -5.30
N ALA A 62 -7.79 -2.52 -4.94
CA ALA A 62 -6.99 -3.75 -5.00
C ALA A 62 -7.92 -4.93 -5.31
N ASN A 63 -7.39 -5.98 -5.90
CA ASN A 63 -8.16 -7.21 -6.09
C ASN A 63 -8.11 -8.09 -4.83
N MET A 64 -9.14 -8.92 -4.66
CA MET A 64 -9.25 -9.80 -3.49
C MET A 64 -8.02 -10.68 -3.28
N HIS A 65 -7.40 -11.16 -4.36
CA HIS A 65 -6.22 -12.03 -4.29
C HIS A 65 -4.89 -11.28 -4.21
N ASP A 66 -4.92 -9.94 -4.21
CA ASP A 66 -3.71 -9.14 -4.14
C ASP A 66 -3.05 -9.21 -2.77
N ARG A 67 -1.74 -9.00 -2.78
CA ARG A 67 -0.97 -8.71 -1.59
C ARG A 67 -0.73 -7.22 -1.49
N LEU A 68 -0.85 -6.68 -0.29
CA LEU A 68 -0.47 -5.32 0.01
C LEU A 68 0.95 -5.29 0.56
N LEU A 69 1.79 -4.44 0.00
CA LEU A 69 3.11 -4.12 0.55
C LEU A 69 2.98 -2.84 1.37
N VAL A 70 3.12 -2.95 2.67
CA VAL A 70 2.97 -1.83 3.62
C VAL A 70 4.35 -1.32 3.99
N PHE A 71 4.67 -0.10 3.54
CA PHE A 71 5.94 0.56 3.80
C PHE A 71 5.82 1.50 4.99
N THR A 72 6.83 1.51 5.85
CA THR A 72 6.86 2.38 7.03
C THR A 72 7.89 3.49 6.89
N ASN A 73 7.76 4.52 7.72
CA ASN A 73 8.73 5.61 7.79
C ASN A 73 10.14 5.16 8.20
N ARG A 74 10.23 4.00 8.84
CA ARG A 74 11.52 3.38 9.23
C ARG A 74 12.15 2.52 8.14
N GLY A 75 11.55 2.49 6.94
CA GLY A 75 12.08 1.72 5.82
C GLY A 75 11.80 0.23 5.89
N GLN A 76 10.86 -0.20 6.73
CA GLN A 76 10.40 -1.58 6.78
C GLN A 76 9.24 -1.81 5.82
N ILE A 77 9.11 -3.05 5.37
CA ILE A 77 8.00 -3.50 4.53
C ILE A 77 7.32 -4.71 5.17
N PHE A 78 6.00 -4.65 5.26
CA PHE A 78 5.16 -5.73 5.78
C PHE A 78 4.18 -6.21 4.72
N PRO A 79 3.96 -7.52 4.58
CA PRO A 79 2.94 -8.04 3.68
C PRO A 79 1.59 -8.13 4.39
N LEU A 80 0.52 -7.79 3.68
CA LEU A 80 -0.86 -8.06 4.08
C LEU A 80 -1.61 -8.64 2.89
N GLU A 81 -2.34 -9.73 3.12
CA GLU A 81 -3.24 -10.27 2.10
C GLU A 81 -4.58 -9.51 2.14
N VAL A 82 -5.07 -9.06 1.00
CA VAL A 82 -6.38 -8.38 0.93
C VAL A 82 -7.49 -9.25 1.48
N MET A 83 -7.43 -10.56 1.23
CA MET A 83 -8.39 -11.54 1.75
C MET A 83 -8.50 -11.56 3.27
N ASP A 84 -7.41 -11.27 3.97
CA ASP A 84 -7.35 -11.32 5.45
C ASP A 84 -7.83 -10.02 6.09
N LEU A 85 -8.11 -8.99 5.30
CA LEU A 85 -8.62 -7.73 5.82
C LEU A 85 -10.11 -7.86 6.22
N PRO A 86 -10.54 -7.17 7.29
CA PRO A 86 -11.94 -7.16 7.65
C PRO A 86 -12.78 -6.49 6.58
N GLU A 87 -13.90 -7.11 6.25
CA GLU A 87 -14.92 -6.49 5.40
C GLU A 87 -15.82 -5.62 6.25
N GLY A 88 -16.02 -4.38 5.81
CA GLY A 88 -16.83 -3.46 6.58
C GLY A 88 -17.47 -2.39 5.71
N GLY A 89 -18.74 -2.11 6.01
CA GLY A 89 -19.47 -1.01 5.39
C GLY A 89 -19.02 0.35 5.96
N ARG A 90 -19.79 1.39 5.63
CA ARG A 90 -19.52 2.79 5.97
C ARG A 90 -19.27 3.06 7.47
N THR A 91 -20.00 2.34 8.33
CA THR A 91 -19.94 2.54 9.78
C THR A 91 -18.93 1.66 10.48
N ALA A 92 -18.37 0.65 9.77
CA ALA A 92 -17.38 -0.24 10.35
C ALA A 92 -16.05 0.48 10.51
N ARG A 93 -15.47 0.39 11.70
CA ARG A 93 -14.17 0.99 11.99
C ARG A 93 -13.01 0.28 11.31
N GLY A 94 -13.12 -1.03 11.11
CA GLY A 94 -12.04 -1.86 10.63
C GLY A 94 -11.18 -2.42 11.75
N LEU A 95 -9.98 -2.89 11.40
CA LEU A 95 -9.03 -3.49 12.32
C LEU A 95 -7.80 -2.59 12.45
N ALA A 96 -7.30 -2.43 13.67
CA ALA A 96 -6.09 -1.63 13.91
C ALA A 96 -4.87 -2.30 13.26
N LEU A 97 -4.09 -1.55 12.49
CA LEU A 97 -2.86 -2.04 11.84
C LEU A 97 -1.85 -2.58 12.85
N VAL A 98 -1.78 -2.01 14.05
CA VAL A 98 -0.90 -2.52 15.11
C VAL A 98 -1.23 -3.96 15.55
N ASN A 99 -2.44 -4.44 15.29
CA ASN A 99 -2.84 -5.83 15.53
C ASN A 99 -2.45 -6.77 14.38
N LEU A 100 -2.15 -6.22 13.22
CA LEU A 100 -1.78 -6.97 12.02
C LEU A 100 -0.27 -6.91 11.73
N LEU A 101 0.38 -5.81 12.10
CA LEU A 101 1.77 -5.52 11.81
C LEU A 101 2.56 -5.34 13.10
N GLN A 102 3.78 -5.86 13.12
CA GLN A 102 4.69 -5.67 14.26
C GLN A 102 5.41 -4.32 14.15
N LEU A 103 4.67 -3.23 14.22
CA LEU A 103 5.21 -1.88 14.19
C LEU A 103 5.95 -1.57 15.49
N ARG A 104 7.10 -0.90 15.36
CA ARG A 104 7.84 -0.35 16.51
C ARG A 104 7.13 0.89 17.05
N PRO A 105 7.39 1.29 18.32
CA PRO A 105 6.92 2.60 18.79
C PRO A 105 7.37 3.71 17.84
N GLU A 106 6.46 4.65 17.54
CA GLU A 106 6.68 5.77 16.61
C GLU A 106 6.86 5.38 15.14
N GLU A 107 6.78 4.10 14.79
CA GLU A 107 6.75 3.66 13.40
C GLU A 107 5.34 3.85 12.82
N THR A 108 5.26 4.52 11.67
CA THR A 108 4.00 4.84 10.97
C THR A 108 4.02 4.32 9.55
N VAL A 109 2.84 4.09 9.00
CA VAL A 109 2.69 3.66 7.60
C VAL A 109 2.91 4.86 6.67
N THR A 110 3.88 4.76 5.79
CA THR A 110 4.17 5.78 4.77
C THR A 110 3.30 5.60 3.54
N THR A 111 3.24 4.38 3.02
CA THR A 111 2.45 4.07 1.84
C THR A 111 2.11 2.59 1.77
N VAL A 112 1.11 2.26 0.95
CA VAL A 112 0.69 0.89 0.70
C VAL A 112 0.59 0.68 -0.81
N ILE A 113 1.24 -0.37 -1.31
CA ILE A 113 1.25 -0.72 -2.73
C ILE A 113 0.54 -2.06 -2.91
N PRO A 114 -0.60 -2.12 -3.62
CA PRO A 114 -1.23 -3.38 -3.97
C PRO A 114 -0.47 -4.07 -5.10
N VAL A 115 -0.24 -5.37 -4.98
CA VAL A 115 0.50 -6.16 -5.95
C VAL A 115 -0.28 -7.41 -6.31
N SER A 116 -0.58 -7.57 -7.60
CA SER A 116 -1.26 -8.76 -8.13
C SER A 116 -0.27 -9.85 -8.54
N SER A 117 0.90 -9.45 -9.03
CA SER A 117 1.99 -10.37 -9.40
C SER A 117 3.34 -9.73 -9.12
N PHE A 118 4.32 -10.57 -8.75
CA PHE A 118 5.69 -10.13 -8.48
C PHE A 118 6.56 -10.33 -9.72
N ASP A 119 6.33 -9.50 -10.72
CA ASP A 119 7.00 -9.55 -12.02
C ASP A 119 8.45 -9.06 -11.90
N PRO A 120 9.45 -9.79 -12.46
CA PRO A 120 10.83 -9.33 -12.48
C PRO A 120 11.07 -8.07 -13.33
N ASP A 121 10.16 -7.75 -14.26
CA ASP A 121 10.24 -6.55 -15.08
C ASP A 121 9.56 -5.32 -14.44
N SER A 122 9.04 -5.47 -13.24
CA SER A 122 8.47 -4.40 -12.43
C SER A 122 9.39 -4.02 -11.28
N TYR A 123 9.39 -2.74 -10.92
CA TYR A 123 10.28 -2.16 -9.92
C TYR A 123 9.51 -1.32 -8.92
N LEU A 124 10.09 -1.16 -7.74
CA LEU A 124 9.70 -0.14 -6.77
C LEU A 124 10.83 0.87 -6.63
N ILE A 125 10.47 2.15 -6.65
CA ILE A 125 11.39 3.24 -6.39
C ILE A 125 11.05 3.84 -5.03
N MET A 126 12.03 3.89 -4.16
CA MET A 126 11.92 4.43 -2.81
C MET A 126 12.73 5.71 -2.69
N LEU A 127 12.13 6.73 -2.08
CA LEU A 127 12.77 8.02 -1.84
C LEU A 127 12.67 8.38 -0.37
N THR A 128 13.78 8.78 0.22
CA THR A 128 13.85 9.24 1.62
C THR A 128 13.73 10.75 1.72
N HIS A 129 13.47 11.27 2.93
CA HIS A 129 13.40 12.71 3.19
C HIS A 129 14.74 13.41 2.92
N GLN A 130 15.87 12.73 3.10
CA GLN A 130 17.20 13.25 2.77
C GLN A 130 17.60 13.02 1.30
N ALA A 131 16.61 12.70 0.44
CA ALA A 131 16.77 12.51 -1.00
C ALA A 131 17.65 11.32 -1.43
N TYR A 132 17.75 10.28 -0.62
CA TYR A 132 18.31 9.00 -1.06
C TYR A 132 17.26 8.23 -1.87
N ILE A 133 17.69 7.66 -2.98
CA ILE A 133 16.84 6.88 -3.89
C ILE A 133 17.35 5.46 -3.94
N LYS A 134 16.41 4.51 -3.88
CA LYS A 134 16.68 3.09 -4.11
C LYS A 134 15.67 2.53 -5.09
N LYS A 135 16.15 1.71 -6.02
CA LYS A 135 15.32 0.94 -6.96
C LYS A 135 15.47 -0.53 -6.65
N VAL A 136 14.36 -1.25 -6.53
CA VAL A 136 14.33 -2.67 -6.22
C VAL A 136 13.39 -3.37 -7.18
N GLN A 137 13.77 -4.55 -7.66
CA GLN A 137 12.86 -5.40 -8.44
C GLN A 137 11.69 -5.87 -7.57
N MET A 138 10.48 -5.82 -8.11
CA MET A 138 9.27 -6.27 -7.41
C MET A 138 9.37 -7.73 -6.95
N SER A 139 10.03 -8.57 -7.76
CA SER A 139 10.21 -10.00 -7.46
C SER A 139 10.96 -10.26 -6.16
N GLU A 140 11.79 -9.35 -5.68
CA GLU A 140 12.50 -9.49 -4.39
C GLU A 140 11.54 -9.48 -3.19
N PHE A 141 10.33 -8.97 -3.36
CA PHE A 141 9.32 -8.89 -2.30
C PHE A 141 8.28 -10.00 -2.35
N ALA A 142 8.47 -11.01 -3.22
CA ALA A 142 7.52 -12.11 -3.39
C ALA A 142 7.34 -12.97 -2.12
N ASN A 143 8.39 -13.11 -1.31
CA ASN A 143 8.42 -14.02 -0.14
C ASN A 143 8.78 -13.29 1.15
N ILE A 144 8.11 -12.19 1.43
CA ILE A 144 8.30 -11.44 2.67
C ILE A 144 7.59 -12.15 3.83
N ARG A 145 8.29 -12.28 4.96
CA ARG A 145 7.71 -12.82 6.20
C ARG A 145 6.75 -11.81 6.83
N LYS A 146 5.77 -12.30 7.57
CA LYS A 146 4.80 -11.45 8.32
C LYS A 146 5.46 -10.51 9.33
N THR A 147 6.65 -10.87 9.81
CA THR A 147 7.45 -10.02 10.73
C THR A 147 8.07 -8.82 10.03
N GLY A 148 7.97 -8.75 8.69
CA GLY A 148 8.54 -7.68 7.89
C GLY A 148 10.03 -7.86 7.59
N ILE A 149 10.50 -7.05 6.66
CA ILE A 149 11.92 -6.94 6.32
C ILE A 149 12.31 -5.47 6.20
N ILE A 150 13.60 -5.20 6.22
CA ILE A 150 14.12 -3.87 5.90
C ILE A 150 14.18 -3.74 4.38
N ALA A 151 13.37 -2.81 3.82
CA ALA A 151 13.36 -2.51 2.39
C ALA A 151 14.47 -1.54 1.99
N ILE A 152 14.79 -0.60 2.86
CA ILE A 152 15.84 0.39 2.69
C ILE A 152 16.48 0.70 4.04
N THR A 153 17.82 0.71 4.08
CA THR A 153 18.58 1.13 5.27
C THR A 153 18.66 2.64 5.29
N LEU A 154 18.16 3.24 6.36
CA LEU A 154 18.11 4.69 6.52
C LEU A 154 19.32 5.22 7.27
N ASN A 155 19.79 6.40 6.88
CA ASN A 155 20.74 7.16 7.68
C ASN A 155 20.07 7.71 8.93
N GLU A 156 20.86 8.06 9.94
CA GLU A 156 20.35 8.66 11.18
C GLU A 156 19.55 9.93 10.87
N GLY A 157 18.36 10.03 11.45
CA GLY A 157 17.46 11.16 11.25
C GLY A 157 16.70 11.18 9.93
N ASP A 158 16.92 10.19 9.07
CA ASP A 158 16.18 10.08 7.81
C ASP A 158 14.92 9.22 7.96
N GLU A 159 13.98 9.40 7.06
CA GLU A 159 12.75 8.62 6.98
C GLU A 159 12.41 8.30 5.53
N LEU A 160 11.80 7.12 5.31
CA LEU A 160 11.22 6.79 4.01
C LEU A 160 9.99 7.67 3.77
N GLY A 161 9.99 8.45 2.69
CA GLY A 161 8.92 9.38 2.40
C GLY A 161 7.99 8.94 1.27
N TRP A 162 8.53 8.31 0.24
CA TRP A 162 7.77 7.97 -0.96
C TRP A 162 8.20 6.63 -1.53
N VAL A 163 7.22 5.88 -2.00
CA VAL A 163 7.42 4.65 -2.76
C VAL A 163 6.47 4.67 -3.95
N ARG A 164 6.99 4.34 -5.14
CA ARG A 164 6.19 4.29 -6.37
C ARG A 164 6.57 3.06 -7.19
N PRO A 165 5.57 2.35 -7.74
CA PRO A 165 5.84 1.31 -8.72
C PRO A 165 6.31 1.90 -10.04
N SER A 166 7.13 1.17 -10.78
CA SER A 166 7.65 1.58 -12.07
C SER A 166 7.90 0.39 -12.99
N ALA A 167 7.82 0.67 -14.29
CA ALA A 167 8.16 -0.30 -15.35
C ALA A 167 9.63 -0.22 -15.80
N GLY A 168 10.48 0.58 -15.12
CA GLY A 168 11.91 0.64 -15.40
C GLY A 168 12.36 1.74 -16.35
N LYS A 169 11.45 2.53 -16.93
CA LYS A 169 11.75 3.53 -17.98
C LYS A 169 11.13 4.90 -17.74
N SER A 170 10.81 5.21 -16.49
CA SER A 170 10.20 6.50 -16.14
C SER A 170 11.25 7.56 -15.81
N ASP A 171 10.88 8.83 -15.95
CA ASP A 171 11.66 9.93 -15.40
C ASP A 171 11.25 10.19 -13.95
N ILE A 172 12.23 10.45 -13.11
CA ILE A 172 12.01 10.78 -11.70
C ILE A 172 12.23 12.27 -11.52
N ILE A 173 11.22 12.95 -10.96
CA ILE A 173 11.27 14.37 -10.65
C ILE A 173 11.18 14.54 -9.14
N ILE A 174 12.18 15.16 -8.55
CA ILE A 174 12.22 15.49 -7.13
C ILE A 174 12.09 16.98 -6.96
N GLY A 175 11.01 17.42 -6.31
CA GLY A 175 10.83 18.79 -5.89
C GLY A 175 11.33 19.00 -4.46
N THR A 176 12.08 20.06 -4.21
CA THR A 176 12.51 20.44 -2.86
C THR A 176 11.69 21.63 -2.36
N GLY A 177 11.66 21.83 -1.03
CA GLY A 177 10.98 22.97 -0.40
C GLY A 177 11.48 24.35 -0.85
N ASP A 178 12.68 24.41 -1.43
CA ASP A 178 13.29 25.66 -1.95
C ASP A 178 12.91 25.95 -3.41
N GLY A 179 11.98 25.19 -3.98
CA GLY A 179 11.54 25.36 -5.37
C GLY A 179 12.48 24.77 -6.42
N MET A 180 13.50 24.03 -6.01
CA MET A 180 14.38 23.31 -6.93
C MET A 180 13.75 21.97 -7.36
N CYS A 181 13.84 21.68 -8.67
CA CYS A 181 13.46 20.39 -9.23
C CYS A 181 14.69 19.68 -9.77
N ILE A 182 14.84 18.41 -9.40
CA ILE A 182 15.87 17.53 -9.95
C ILE A 182 15.15 16.47 -10.78
N ARG A 183 15.58 16.27 -12.02
CA ARG A 183 15.04 15.26 -12.93
C ARG A 183 16.15 14.32 -13.34
N TYR A 184 15.91 13.02 -13.24
CA TYR A 184 16.77 12.01 -13.85
C TYR A 184 15.96 10.83 -14.42
N SER A 185 16.57 10.17 -15.39
CA SER A 185 16.00 8.96 -15.93
C SER A 185 16.12 7.82 -14.92
N GLU A 186 15.06 7.06 -14.77
CA GLU A 186 15.05 5.85 -13.95
C GLU A 186 16.10 4.82 -14.42
N GLU A 187 16.43 4.81 -15.70
CA GLU A 187 17.44 3.90 -16.27
C GLU A 187 18.84 4.14 -15.69
N GLU A 188 19.10 5.32 -15.11
CA GLU A 188 20.34 5.63 -14.40
C GLU A 188 20.39 5.01 -13.01
N LEU A 189 19.26 4.58 -12.46
CA LEU A 189 19.17 3.89 -11.20
C LEU A 189 19.33 2.38 -11.41
N ARG A 190 20.33 1.79 -10.78
CA ARG A 190 20.51 0.34 -10.75
C ARG A 190 19.74 -0.24 -9.57
N PRO A 191 19.01 -1.37 -9.79
CA PRO A 191 18.36 -2.11 -8.72
C PRO A 191 19.33 -2.63 -7.68
#